data_4a478633c2090be446a07037c17c0d84
#
_entry.id   4a478633c2090be446a07037c17c0d84
#
_cell.length_a   1.000
_cell.length_b   1.000
_cell.length_c   1.000
_cell.angle_alpha   90.00
_cell.angle_beta   90.00
_cell.angle_gamma   90.00
#
_symmetry.space_group_name_H-M   'P 1'
#
loop_
_entity.id
_entity.type
_entity.pdbx_description
1 polymer ?
#
loop_
_entity_poly.entity_id
_entity_poly.type
_entity_poly.pdbx_seq_one_letter_code
_entity_poly.pdbx_strand_id
1 'polypeptide(L)'
;EIVLDAHVVEGLGIEVGDTVTIGAGQGTLNFTIVGFGYHPMHLYFAVPGSIVPAESGTFATGYLTSSGLEALANVSSGTANMLLIDVHGNPEYDLQSTDEVEGEDLAAIIDSMKITVSQIDQSAIIYDRSGVESVELLRADAEGAMVTYPVITAMLVLVAGITIFLSLQ
;
A
#
# COMPACT_ATOMS: atom_id res chain seq x y z
N GLU A 1 9.77 -10.32 19.17
CA GLU A 1 8.52 -10.78 18.54
C GLU A 1 8.29 -9.99 17.26
N ILE A 2 7.74 -10.66 16.24
CA ILE A 2 7.43 -10.06 14.95
C ILE A 2 6.11 -10.61 14.43
N VAL A 3 5.32 -9.75 13.77
CA VAL A 3 4.22 -10.14 12.89
C VAL A 3 4.71 -10.00 11.46
N LEU A 4 4.57 -11.03 10.63
CA LEU A 4 4.94 -10.98 9.23
C LEU A 4 3.71 -10.74 8.34
N ASP A 5 3.93 -10.14 7.19
CA ASP A 5 2.89 -10.06 6.17
C ASP A 5 2.54 -11.46 5.68
N ALA A 6 1.24 -11.73 5.54
CA ALA A 6 0.75 -13.07 5.21
C ALA A 6 1.21 -13.57 3.83
N HIS A 7 1.51 -12.66 2.88
CA HIS A 7 2.05 -13.04 1.57
C HIS A 7 3.43 -13.73 1.66
N VAL A 8 4.18 -13.48 2.74
CA VAL A 8 5.50 -14.10 2.95
C VAL A 8 5.38 -15.59 3.27
N VAL A 9 4.28 -15.96 3.89
CA VAL A 9 4.05 -17.33 4.39
C VAL A 9 3.72 -18.30 3.26
N GLU A 10 3.03 -17.79 2.23
CA GLU A 10 2.64 -18.57 1.05
C GLU A 10 3.85 -18.99 0.22
N GLY A 11 4.58 -19.96 0.61
CA GLY A 11 5.71 -20.51 -0.15
C GLY A 11 6.98 -20.75 0.65
N LEU A 12 7.10 -20.21 1.86
CA LEU A 12 8.27 -20.43 2.71
C LEU A 12 8.07 -21.49 3.79
N GLY A 13 6.81 -21.94 4.01
CA GLY A 13 6.50 -22.95 5.04
C GLY A 13 6.80 -22.46 6.47
N ILE A 14 6.68 -21.16 6.70
CA ILE A 14 6.94 -20.52 7.99
C ILE A 14 5.68 -20.59 8.84
N GLU A 15 5.84 -20.91 10.14
CA GLU A 15 4.72 -21.02 11.08
C GLU A 15 4.86 -20.06 12.26
N VAL A 16 3.75 -19.80 12.96
CA VAL A 16 3.79 -19.06 14.23
C VAL A 16 4.58 -19.87 15.26
N GLY A 17 5.51 -19.22 15.91
CA GLY A 17 6.47 -19.82 16.83
C GLY A 17 7.87 -20.01 16.23
N ASP A 18 8.00 -19.94 14.92
CA ASP A 18 9.31 -19.98 14.27
C ASP A 18 10.14 -18.74 14.57
N THR A 19 11.44 -18.86 14.36
CA THR A 19 12.38 -17.76 14.56
C THR A 19 12.92 -17.28 13.23
N VAL A 20 12.81 -15.98 12.99
CA VAL A 20 13.43 -15.31 11.85
C VAL A 20 14.60 -14.45 12.30
N THR A 21 15.69 -14.49 11.55
CA THR A 21 16.86 -13.64 11.77
C THR A 21 16.81 -12.46 10.81
N ILE A 22 16.78 -11.24 11.36
CA ILE A 22 16.74 -10.00 10.57
C ILE A 22 18.02 -9.23 10.81
N GLY A 23 18.65 -8.81 9.72
CA GLY A 23 19.83 -7.95 9.74
C GLY A 23 19.47 -6.51 9.39
N ALA A 24 20.00 -5.56 10.17
CA ALA A 24 19.96 -4.15 9.86
C ALA A 24 21.28 -3.49 10.24
N GLY A 25 21.80 -2.62 9.38
CA GLY A 25 23.07 -1.97 9.62
C GLY A 25 24.23 -2.96 9.82
N GLN A 26 24.79 -3.01 11.01
CA GLN A 26 25.93 -3.87 11.35
C GLN A 26 25.55 -5.06 12.24
N GLY A 27 24.27 -5.27 12.51
CA GLY A 27 23.82 -6.30 13.45
C GLY A 27 22.72 -7.19 12.89
N THR A 28 22.53 -8.32 13.55
CA THR A 28 21.41 -9.24 13.31
C THR A 28 20.70 -9.52 14.63
N LEU A 29 19.39 -9.59 14.59
CA LEU A 29 18.56 -9.97 15.73
C LEU A 29 17.60 -11.09 15.33
N ASN A 30 17.32 -11.94 16.31
CA ASN A 30 16.35 -13.02 16.16
C ASN A 30 15.01 -12.61 16.72
N PHE A 31 13.95 -12.84 15.95
CA PHE A 31 12.59 -12.56 16.37
C PHE A 31 11.73 -13.81 16.25
N THR A 32 10.91 -14.06 17.26
CA THR A 32 9.89 -15.10 17.20
C THR A 32 8.66 -14.57 16.47
N ILE A 33 8.16 -15.33 15.50
CA ILE A 33 6.94 -15.01 14.77
C ILE A 33 5.74 -15.26 15.66
N VAL A 34 4.97 -14.24 15.95
CA VAL A 34 3.78 -14.30 16.81
C VAL A 34 2.46 -14.23 16.05
N GLY A 35 2.53 -13.96 14.76
CA GLY A 35 1.34 -13.90 13.91
C GLY A 35 1.63 -13.48 12.48
N PHE A 36 0.58 -13.53 11.68
CA PHE A 36 0.57 -13.08 10.29
C PHE A 36 -0.57 -12.08 10.11
N GLY A 37 -0.41 -11.12 9.22
CA GLY A 37 -1.43 -10.13 8.96
C GLY A 37 -1.21 -9.38 7.65
N TYR A 38 -2.21 -8.61 7.25
CA TYR A 38 -2.14 -7.71 6.10
C TYR A 38 -2.17 -6.28 6.60
N HIS A 39 -1.46 -5.41 5.91
CA HIS A 39 -1.49 -3.99 6.21
C HIS A 39 -2.10 -3.20 5.06
N PRO A 40 -3.01 -2.25 5.33
CA PRO A 40 -3.69 -1.49 4.28
C PRO A 40 -2.78 -0.71 3.34
N MET A 41 -1.59 -0.32 3.80
CA MET A 41 -0.60 0.36 2.95
C MET A 41 0.15 -0.58 2.01
N HIS A 42 0.02 -1.90 2.19
CA HIS A 42 0.67 -2.93 1.38
C HIS A 42 -0.37 -3.84 0.73
N LEU A 43 -1.43 -3.24 0.16
CA LEU A 43 -2.48 -3.97 -0.56
C LEU A 43 -1.93 -4.71 -1.78
N TYR A 44 -0.85 -4.22 -2.33
CA TYR A 44 -0.13 -4.83 -3.42
C TYR A 44 1.26 -5.26 -2.93
N PHE A 45 1.51 -6.57 -2.95
CA PHE A 45 2.75 -7.13 -2.44
C PHE A 45 3.87 -6.99 -3.47
N ALA A 46 4.48 -5.82 -3.48
CA ALA A 46 5.61 -5.49 -4.33
C ALA A 46 6.70 -4.76 -3.54
N VAL A 47 7.91 -4.81 -4.03
CA VAL A 47 9.01 -4.00 -3.50
C VAL A 47 8.66 -2.52 -3.74
N PRO A 48 8.84 -1.61 -2.77
CA PRO A 48 8.56 -0.19 -2.93
C PRO A 48 9.12 0.37 -4.24
N GLY A 49 8.27 1.05 -5.02
CA GLY A 49 8.62 1.58 -6.33
C GLY A 49 8.54 0.56 -7.49
N SER A 50 8.09 -0.67 -7.26
CA SER A 50 7.86 -1.68 -8.29
C SER A 50 6.37 -1.89 -8.51
N ILE A 51 5.96 -1.98 -9.78
CA ILE A 51 4.62 -2.37 -10.18
C ILE A 51 4.48 -3.90 -10.40
N VAL A 52 5.56 -4.64 -10.22
CA VAL A 52 5.57 -6.09 -10.40
C VAL A 52 5.51 -6.74 -9.03
N PRO A 53 4.61 -7.71 -8.81
CA PRO A 53 4.56 -8.48 -7.57
C PRO A 53 5.92 -9.09 -7.24
N ALA A 54 6.29 -9.08 -5.98
CA ALA A 54 7.51 -9.73 -5.52
C ALA A 54 7.38 -11.25 -5.65
N GLU A 55 8.44 -11.91 -6.08
CA GLU A 55 8.49 -13.36 -6.02
C GLU A 55 8.47 -13.84 -4.55
N SER A 56 7.79 -14.94 -4.31
CA SER A 56 7.70 -15.52 -2.96
C SER A 56 9.10 -15.75 -2.38
N GLY A 57 9.33 -15.25 -1.17
CA GLY A 57 10.59 -15.37 -0.46
C GLY A 57 11.67 -14.33 -0.82
N THR A 58 11.43 -13.43 -1.77
CA THR A 58 12.40 -12.38 -2.14
C THR A 58 12.16 -11.05 -1.43
N PHE A 59 10.94 -10.82 -0.96
CA PHE A 59 10.53 -9.62 -0.26
C PHE A 59 9.61 -9.97 0.90
N ALA A 60 9.74 -9.26 2.00
CA ALA A 60 8.91 -9.46 3.19
C ALA A 60 8.66 -8.12 3.88
N THR A 61 7.44 -7.93 4.37
CA THR A 61 7.10 -6.86 5.29
C THR A 61 6.88 -7.46 6.67
N GLY A 62 7.47 -6.85 7.68
CA GLY A 62 7.33 -7.30 9.06
C GLY A 62 7.05 -6.14 10.00
N TYR A 63 6.28 -6.42 11.05
CA TYR A 63 5.86 -5.44 12.05
C TYR A 63 6.46 -5.80 13.39
N LEU A 64 7.25 -4.89 13.93
CA LEU A 64 7.91 -5.01 15.21
C LEU A 64 7.29 -4.03 16.22
N THR A 65 7.49 -4.32 17.50
CA THR A 65 7.27 -3.29 18.52
C THR A 65 8.29 -2.15 18.33
N SER A 66 7.98 -0.94 18.80
CA SER A 66 8.89 0.19 18.72
C SER A 66 10.26 -0.15 19.31
N SER A 67 10.28 -0.81 20.47
CA SER A 67 11.54 -1.25 21.10
C SER A 67 12.31 -2.29 20.29
N GLY A 68 11.61 -3.19 19.59
CA GLY A 68 12.22 -4.16 18.68
C GLY A 68 12.85 -3.49 17.47
N LEU A 69 12.16 -2.51 16.90
CA LEU A 69 12.65 -1.72 15.76
C LEU A 69 13.84 -0.84 16.16
N GLU A 70 13.74 -0.15 17.30
CA GLU A 70 14.84 0.67 17.86
C GLU A 70 16.11 -0.16 18.07
N ALA A 71 15.96 -1.36 18.63
CA ALA A 71 17.08 -2.28 18.83
C ALA A 71 17.67 -2.78 17.50
N LEU A 72 16.82 -3.11 16.53
CA LEU A 72 17.24 -3.58 15.20
C LEU A 72 17.94 -2.48 14.39
N ALA A 73 17.36 -1.30 14.37
CA ALA A 73 17.90 -0.16 13.63
C ALA A 73 19.03 0.59 14.37
N ASN A 74 19.26 0.26 15.65
CA ASN A 74 20.21 0.95 16.52
C ASN A 74 19.97 2.48 16.57
N VAL A 75 18.71 2.87 16.74
CA VAL A 75 18.29 4.27 16.86
C VAL A 75 17.80 4.59 18.26
N SER A 76 17.77 5.88 18.60
CA SER A 76 17.29 6.34 19.90
C SER A 76 15.80 6.08 20.06
N SER A 77 15.36 5.83 21.29
CA SER A 77 13.94 5.68 21.61
C SER A 77 13.15 6.94 21.23
N GLY A 78 11.97 6.71 20.63
CA GLY A 78 11.12 7.76 20.14
C GLY A 78 11.48 8.30 18.74
N THR A 79 12.46 7.71 18.07
CA THR A 79 12.75 8.04 16.66
C THR A 79 11.64 7.47 15.77
N ALA A 80 11.09 8.31 14.91
CA ALA A 80 10.13 7.92 13.89
C ALA A 80 10.58 8.47 12.52
N ASN A 81 10.41 7.67 11.48
CA ASN A 81 10.70 8.06 10.10
C ASN A 81 9.43 8.39 9.31
N MET A 82 8.27 8.14 9.88
CA MET A 82 6.98 8.44 9.28
C MET A 82 6.01 8.95 10.34
N LEU A 83 5.26 9.98 10.00
CA LEU A 83 4.17 10.51 10.80
C LEU A 83 2.89 10.45 9.97
N LEU A 84 1.90 9.73 10.47
CA LEU A 84 0.56 9.70 9.91
C LEU A 84 -0.31 10.72 10.65
N ILE A 85 -0.90 11.63 9.91
CA ILE A 85 -1.75 12.67 10.46
C ILE A 85 -3.16 12.47 9.91
N ASP A 86 -4.11 12.25 10.82
CA ASP A 86 -5.53 12.25 10.49
C ASP A 86 -6.11 13.63 10.73
N VAL A 87 -6.71 14.20 9.68
CA VAL A 87 -7.33 15.52 9.74
C VAL A 87 -8.82 15.35 9.98
N HIS A 88 -9.33 15.95 11.05
CA HIS A 88 -10.74 15.89 11.37
C HIS A 88 -11.59 16.52 10.25
N GLY A 89 -12.64 15.82 9.82
CA GLY A 89 -13.50 16.26 8.73
C GLY A 89 -13.15 15.66 7.37
N ASN A 90 -12.30 14.63 7.32
CA ASN A 90 -12.12 13.85 6.10
C ASN A 90 -13.48 13.37 5.56
N PRO A 91 -13.77 13.58 4.28
CA PRO A 91 -14.97 13.05 3.68
C PRO A 91 -14.95 11.51 3.74
N GLU A 92 -16.14 10.91 3.83
CA GLU A 92 -16.26 9.48 3.64
C GLU A 92 -15.70 9.10 2.26
N TYR A 93 -14.93 8.02 2.21
CA TYR A 93 -14.33 7.55 0.98
C TYR A 93 -15.41 7.00 0.06
N ASP A 94 -15.65 7.66 -1.06
CA ASP A 94 -16.52 7.16 -2.12
C ASP A 94 -15.68 6.32 -3.10
N LEU A 95 -15.84 5.00 -3.03
CA LEU A 95 -15.20 4.06 -3.96
C LEU A 95 -15.68 4.20 -5.41
N GLN A 96 -16.79 4.88 -5.63
CA GLN A 96 -17.37 5.09 -6.97
C GLN A 96 -16.84 6.34 -7.65
N SER A 97 -16.23 7.24 -6.91
CA SER A 97 -15.64 8.47 -7.42
C SER A 97 -14.12 8.33 -7.50
N THR A 98 -13.56 8.57 -8.69
CA THR A 98 -12.11 8.73 -8.86
C THR A 98 -11.65 10.15 -8.50
N ASP A 99 -12.59 11.06 -8.34
CA ASP A 99 -12.31 12.44 -7.97
C ASP A 99 -12.22 12.55 -6.43
N GLU A 100 -11.15 13.11 -5.94
CA GLU A 100 -11.04 13.51 -4.54
C GLU A 100 -11.95 14.71 -4.33
N VAL A 101 -13.05 14.51 -3.62
CA VAL A 101 -13.86 15.61 -3.14
C VAL A 101 -13.26 16.08 -1.83
N GLU A 102 -12.15 16.78 -1.91
CA GLU A 102 -11.68 17.58 -0.78
C GLU A 102 -12.56 18.82 -0.69
N GLY A 103 -13.22 19.01 0.46
CA GLY A 103 -13.83 20.31 0.74
C GLY A 103 -12.75 21.41 0.73
N GLU A 104 -13.09 22.60 0.27
CA GLU A 104 -12.13 23.74 0.23
C GLU A 104 -11.43 23.96 1.58
N ASP A 105 -12.11 23.75 2.68
CA ASP A 105 -11.55 23.87 4.03
C ASP A 105 -10.49 22.80 4.33
N LEU A 106 -10.69 21.57 3.87
CA LEU A 106 -9.75 20.46 4.07
C LEU A 106 -8.47 20.67 3.26
N ALA A 107 -8.59 21.07 2.00
CA ALA A 107 -7.45 21.39 1.15
C ALA A 107 -6.60 22.52 1.77
N ALA A 108 -7.24 23.57 2.28
CA ALA A 108 -6.54 24.67 2.95
C ALA A 108 -5.82 24.22 4.22
N ILE A 109 -6.40 23.31 5.00
CA ILE A 109 -5.76 22.74 6.18
C ILE A 109 -4.54 21.92 5.79
N ILE A 110 -4.67 21.03 4.79
CA ILE A 110 -3.57 20.19 4.29
C ILE A 110 -2.42 21.07 3.79
N ASP A 111 -2.71 22.10 3.00
CA ASP A 111 -1.69 23.03 2.50
C ASP A 111 -1.00 23.79 3.63
N SER A 112 -1.73 24.24 4.63
CA SER A 112 -1.16 24.88 5.82
C SER A 112 -0.25 23.92 6.58
N MET A 113 -0.61 22.67 6.70
CA MET A 113 0.21 21.64 7.34
C MET A 113 1.47 21.36 6.52
N LYS A 114 1.37 21.25 5.20
CA LYS A 114 2.52 21.06 4.28
C LYS A 114 3.53 22.20 4.48
N ILE A 115 3.06 23.44 4.54
CA ILE A 115 3.92 24.61 4.78
C ILE A 115 4.59 24.52 6.15
N THR A 116 3.84 24.20 7.20
CA THR A 116 4.36 24.14 8.58
C THR A 116 5.43 23.06 8.73
N VAL A 117 5.18 21.86 8.20
CA VAL A 117 6.15 20.77 8.26
C VAL A 117 7.41 21.12 7.47
N SER A 118 7.28 21.71 6.28
CA SER A 118 8.43 22.13 5.46
C SER A 118 9.28 23.22 6.14
N GLN A 119 8.71 24.02 7.04
CA GLN A 119 9.46 24.98 7.84
C GLN A 119 10.26 24.32 8.97
N ILE A 120 9.77 23.20 9.49
CA ILE A 120 10.44 22.45 10.56
C ILE A 120 11.54 21.54 9.97
N ASP A 121 11.23 20.83 8.90
CA ASP A 121 12.16 19.96 8.20
C ASP A 121 11.96 20.07 6.69
N GLN A 122 12.92 20.70 6.02
CA GLN A 122 12.90 20.86 4.56
C GLN A 122 13.17 19.56 3.79
N SER A 123 13.65 18.53 4.47
CA SER A 123 13.88 17.21 3.87
C SER A 123 12.68 16.28 3.98
N ALA A 124 11.66 16.67 4.73
CA ALA A 124 10.45 15.89 4.89
C ALA A 124 9.69 15.75 3.56
N ILE A 125 9.41 14.53 3.17
CA ILE A 125 8.55 14.23 2.02
C ILE A 125 7.12 14.14 2.54
N ILE A 126 6.25 14.98 2.03
CA ILE A 126 4.87 15.08 2.51
C ILE A 126 3.96 14.56 1.40
N TYR A 127 3.24 13.52 1.74
CA TYR A 127 2.19 12.95 0.90
C TYR A 127 0.84 13.27 1.50
N ASP A 128 -0.11 13.68 0.68
CA ASP A 128 -1.51 13.56 0.99
C ASP A 128 -1.98 12.14 0.65
N ARG A 129 -3.25 11.85 0.87
CA ARG A 129 -3.80 10.53 0.64
C ARG A 129 -3.64 10.04 -0.81
N SER A 130 -3.72 10.95 -1.78
CA SER A 130 -3.60 10.61 -3.19
C SER A 130 -2.21 10.15 -3.57
N GLY A 131 -1.17 10.66 -2.91
CA GLY A 131 0.21 10.27 -3.10
C GLY A 131 0.64 9.00 -2.36
N VAL A 132 -0.29 8.32 -1.66
CA VAL A 132 0.01 7.02 -1.04
C VAL A 132 0.00 5.94 -2.12
N GLU A 133 1.09 5.21 -2.28
CA GLU A 133 1.31 4.22 -3.35
C GLU A 133 0.15 3.22 -3.52
N SER A 134 -0.40 2.70 -2.41
CA SER A 134 -1.54 1.79 -2.47
C SER A 134 -2.82 2.44 -3.00
N VAL A 135 -3.04 3.72 -2.73
CA VAL A 135 -4.17 4.49 -3.24
C VAL A 135 -3.99 4.79 -4.72
N GLU A 136 -2.79 5.17 -5.12
CA GLU A 136 -2.43 5.42 -6.52
C GLU A 136 -2.62 4.18 -7.39
N LEU A 137 -2.16 3.02 -6.91
CA LEU A 137 -2.34 1.73 -7.60
C LEU A 137 -3.81 1.34 -7.72
N LEU A 138 -4.60 1.46 -6.64
CA LEU A 138 -6.04 1.19 -6.69
C LEU A 138 -6.77 2.10 -7.68
N ARG A 139 -6.39 3.38 -7.72
CA ARG A 139 -6.95 4.34 -8.67
C ARG A 139 -6.61 3.96 -10.11
N ALA A 140 -5.34 3.66 -10.39
CA ALA A 140 -4.89 3.24 -11.71
C ALA A 140 -5.59 1.95 -12.17
N ASP A 141 -5.80 0.99 -11.27
CA ASP A 141 -6.53 -0.25 -11.57
C ASP A 141 -8.01 0.02 -11.86
N ALA A 142 -8.66 0.88 -11.06
CA ALA A 142 -10.05 1.28 -11.29
C ALA A 142 -10.23 2.03 -12.62
N GLU A 143 -9.35 2.97 -12.94
CA GLU A 143 -9.36 3.69 -14.22
C GLU A 143 -9.11 2.74 -15.39
N GLY A 144 -8.15 1.82 -15.27
CA GLY A 144 -7.87 0.78 -16.25
C GLY A 144 -9.10 -0.11 -16.50
N ALA A 145 -9.80 -0.49 -15.44
CA ALA A 145 -11.03 -1.27 -15.54
C ALA A 145 -12.14 -0.51 -16.25
N MET A 146 -12.35 0.77 -15.92
CA MET A 146 -13.37 1.61 -16.55
C MET A 146 -13.19 1.75 -18.07
N VAL A 147 -11.95 1.75 -18.56
CA VAL A 147 -11.65 1.78 -19.99
C VAL A 147 -11.76 0.41 -20.63
N THR A 148 -11.27 -0.61 -19.96
CA THR A 148 -11.12 -1.97 -20.51
C THR A 148 -12.47 -2.69 -20.61
N TYR A 149 -13.34 -2.60 -19.60
CA TYR A 149 -14.62 -3.31 -19.61
C TYR A 149 -15.57 -2.88 -20.73
N PRO A 150 -15.78 -1.59 -21.03
CA PRO A 150 -16.60 -1.19 -22.17
C PRO A 150 -16.07 -1.70 -23.52
N VAL A 151 -14.74 -1.73 -23.69
CA VAL A 151 -14.11 -2.22 -24.91
C VAL A 151 -14.36 -3.72 -25.08
N ILE A 152 -14.11 -4.51 -24.03
CA ILE A 152 -14.38 -5.95 -24.05
C ILE A 152 -15.87 -6.22 -24.30
N THR A 153 -16.75 -5.48 -23.64
CA THR A 153 -18.20 -5.62 -23.82
C THR A 153 -18.61 -5.34 -25.27
N ALA A 154 -18.08 -4.26 -25.86
CA ALA A 154 -18.35 -3.93 -27.25
C ALA A 154 -17.87 -5.02 -28.22
N MET A 155 -16.68 -5.58 -27.98
CA MET A 155 -16.17 -6.70 -28.77
C MET A 155 -17.03 -7.96 -28.65
N LEU A 156 -17.47 -8.31 -27.44
CA LEU A 156 -18.35 -9.45 -27.22
C LEU A 156 -19.72 -9.29 -27.93
N VAL A 157 -20.30 -8.09 -27.86
CA VAL A 157 -21.58 -7.77 -28.57
C VAL A 157 -21.39 -7.87 -30.07
N LEU A 158 -20.26 -7.40 -30.61
CA LEU A 158 -19.96 -7.49 -32.03
C LEU A 158 -19.80 -8.95 -32.49
N VAL A 159 -19.05 -9.75 -31.75
CA VAL A 159 -18.87 -11.17 -32.04
C VAL A 159 -20.21 -11.91 -31.96
N ALA A 160 -21.02 -11.67 -30.93
CA ALA A 160 -22.35 -12.25 -30.81
C ALA A 160 -23.25 -11.85 -32.01
N GLY A 161 -23.24 -10.59 -32.40
CA GLY A 161 -24.00 -10.09 -33.56
C GLY A 161 -23.59 -10.78 -34.87
N ILE A 162 -22.29 -10.90 -35.13
CA ILE A 162 -21.77 -11.62 -36.32
C ILE A 162 -22.20 -13.09 -36.28
N THR A 163 -22.09 -13.75 -35.14
CA THR A 163 -22.47 -15.18 -34.98
C THR A 163 -23.94 -15.38 -35.26
N ILE A 164 -24.82 -14.52 -34.74
CA ILE A 164 -26.26 -14.58 -35.01
C ILE A 164 -26.53 -14.34 -36.51
N PHE A 165 -25.89 -13.33 -37.07
CA PHE A 165 -26.08 -13.02 -38.52
C PHE A 165 -25.67 -14.23 -39.40
N LEU A 166 -24.54 -14.85 -39.14
CA LEU A 166 -24.07 -16.01 -39.90
C LEU A 166 -24.95 -17.25 -39.69
N SER A 167 -25.58 -17.41 -38.51
CA SER A 167 -26.47 -18.55 -38.23
C SER A 167 -27.87 -18.39 -38.86
N LEU A 168 -28.24 -17.21 -39.30
CA LEU A 168 -29.54 -16.94 -39.97
C LEU A 168 -29.44 -16.97 -41.51
N GLN A 169 -28.28 -17.14 -42.08
CA GLN A 169 -28.03 -17.37 -43.49
C GLN A 169 -28.03 -18.89 -43.81
#